data_5bb654b9311a43ef337a6694526c55cf
#
_entry.id   5bb654b9311a43ef337a6694526c55cf
#
_cell.length_a   1.000
_cell.length_b   1.000
_cell.length_c   1.000
_cell.angle_alpha   90.00
_cell.angle_beta   90.00
_cell.angle_gamma   90.00
#
_symmetry.space_group_name_H-M   'P 1'
#
loop_
_entity.id
_entity.type
_entity.pdbx_description
1 polymer ?
#
loop_
_entity_poly.entity_id
_entity_poly.type
_entity_poly.pdbx_seq_one_letter_code
_entity_poly.pdbx_strand_id
1 'polypeptide(L)'
;MNETQNEEQLRFPDDIMEEGGNLAGRIEAILFVAGEAVRVEDLSKALDVPIREVEDALIHLRDEYDFNQRGFSLKRYGHQVQLATRALYSQDVVRLLQPVQKQSLSQAAMETLAVVAYRQPVTRAEVEQLSLIHI
;
A
#
# COMPACT_ATOMS: atom_id res chain seq x y z
N MET A 1 -30.36 7.44 -27.05
CA MET A 1 -30.48 8.14 -25.79
C MET A 1 -30.21 7.24 -24.64
N ASN A 2 -31.03 6.20 -24.51
CA ASN A 2 -30.82 5.32 -23.38
C ASN A 2 -29.47 4.62 -23.42
N GLU A 3 -28.99 4.35 -24.59
CA GLU A 3 -27.72 3.69 -24.72
C GLU A 3 -26.59 4.56 -24.20
N THR A 4 -26.65 5.84 -24.54
CA THR A 4 -25.63 6.76 -24.09
C THR A 4 -25.63 6.85 -22.57
N GLN A 5 -26.82 6.91 -21.99
CA GLN A 5 -26.91 6.99 -20.55
C GLN A 5 -26.39 5.74 -19.88
N ASN A 6 -26.69 4.59 -20.49
CA ASN A 6 -26.21 3.34 -19.93
C ASN A 6 -24.70 3.27 -19.98
N GLU A 7 -24.13 3.73 -21.06
CA GLU A 7 -22.69 3.73 -21.17
C GLU A 7 -22.05 4.59 -20.12
N GLU A 8 -22.65 5.74 -19.86
CA GLU A 8 -22.12 6.62 -18.86
C GLU A 8 -22.18 5.98 -17.48
N GLN A 9 -23.25 5.27 -17.20
CA GLN A 9 -23.37 4.61 -15.92
C GLN A 9 -22.39 3.49 -15.78
N LEU A 10 -22.10 2.79 -16.85
CA LEU A 10 -21.17 1.69 -16.81
C LEU A 10 -19.75 2.15 -16.71
N ARG A 11 -19.48 3.35 -17.16
CA ARG A 11 -18.15 3.87 -17.19
C ARG A 11 -17.76 4.50 -15.90
N PHE A 12 -18.17 4.23 -14.84
CA PHE A 12 -17.77 4.79 -13.58
C PHE A 12 -17.23 6.19 -13.68
N PRO A 13 -17.30 6.90 -12.62
CA PRO A 13 -16.83 8.27 -12.60
C PRO A 13 -15.41 8.44 -13.05
N ASP A 14 -14.66 7.48 -12.86
CA ASP A 14 -13.29 7.58 -13.23
C ASP A 14 -13.07 7.58 -14.70
N ASP A 15 -13.86 6.87 -15.38
CA ASP A 15 -13.77 6.95 -16.79
C ASP A 15 -14.02 8.33 -17.20
N ILE A 16 -14.90 8.88 -16.49
CA ILE A 16 -15.23 10.17 -16.73
C ILE A 16 -14.07 11.01 -16.49
N MET A 17 -13.30 10.63 -15.57
CA MET A 17 -12.17 11.35 -15.36
C MET A 17 -11.21 10.96 -16.34
N GLU A 18 -11.52 11.04 -17.50
CA GLU A 18 -10.72 10.70 -18.56
C GLU A 18 -9.30 10.99 -18.36
N GLU A 19 -8.99 11.80 -17.41
CA GLU A 19 -7.66 12.07 -17.17
C GLU A 19 -6.94 11.08 -16.35
N GLY A 20 -7.39 9.86 -16.33
CA GLY A 20 -6.71 8.85 -15.58
C GLY A 20 -7.13 8.78 -14.15
N GLY A 21 -8.25 9.41 -13.83
CA GLY A 21 -8.85 9.25 -12.55
C GLY A 21 -8.26 10.14 -11.48
N ASN A 22 -8.53 9.77 -10.29
CA ASN A 22 -8.13 10.51 -9.11
C ASN A 22 -6.63 10.33 -8.88
N LEU A 23 -5.93 11.40 -8.66
CA LEU A 23 -4.47 11.34 -8.50
C LEU A 23 -4.08 10.48 -7.32
N ALA A 24 -4.79 10.61 -6.21
CA ALA A 24 -4.49 9.79 -5.03
C ALA A 24 -4.66 8.31 -5.34
N GLY A 25 -5.72 7.96 -6.05
CA GLY A 25 -5.94 6.58 -6.45
C GLY A 25 -4.88 6.06 -7.38
N ARG A 26 -4.41 6.90 -8.30
CA ARG A 26 -3.35 6.51 -9.21
C ARG A 26 -2.07 6.21 -8.44
N ILE A 27 -1.75 7.05 -7.48
CA ILE A 27 -0.57 6.85 -6.64
C ILE A 27 -0.73 5.56 -5.83
N GLU A 28 -1.89 5.37 -5.25
CA GLU A 28 -2.17 4.20 -4.43
C GLU A 28 -1.96 2.92 -5.23
N ALA A 29 -2.44 2.90 -6.47
CA ALA A 29 -2.29 1.73 -7.32
C ALA A 29 -0.81 1.43 -7.59
N ILE A 30 -0.03 2.47 -7.87
CA ILE A 30 1.39 2.28 -8.13
C ILE A 30 2.09 1.74 -6.89
N LEU A 31 1.79 2.33 -5.74
CA LEU A 31 2.46 1.92 -4.50
C LEU A 31 2.09 0.49 -4.12
N PHE A 32 0.86 0.10 -4.36
CA PHE A 32 0.43 -1.24 -4.06
C PHE A 32 1.19 -2.26 -4.91
N VAL A 33 1.30 -1.98 -6.21
CA VAL A 33 1.97 -2.91 -7.11
C VAL A 33 3.48 -2.92 -6.88
N ALA A 34 4.04 -1.76 -6.56
CA ALA A 34 5.48 -1.66 -6.35
C ALA A 34 5.95 -2.54 -5.20
N GLY A 35 5.21 -2.58 -4.11
CA GLY A 35 5.57 -3.40 -2.98
C GLY A 35 6.83 -2.98 -2.26
N GLU A 36 7.40 -1.85 -2.62
CA GLU A 36 8.62 -1.33 -1.99
C GLU A 36 8.58 0.18 -2.09
N ALA A 37 9.54 0.83 -1.46
CA ALA A 37 9.56 2.28 -1.44
C ALA A 37 9.78 2.83 -2.86
N VAL A 38 9.03 3.88 -3.19
CA VAL A 38 9.07 4.50 -4.52
C VAL A 38 9.43 5.96 -4.30
N ARG A 39 10.30 6.48 -5.15
CA ARG A 39 10.72 7.86 -5.03
C ARG A 39 9.63 8.79 -5.54
N VAL A 40 9.47 9.91 -4.83
CA VAL A 40 8.46 10.89 -5.22
C VAL A 40 8.69 11.39 -6.65
N GLU A 41 9.96 11.56 -7.02
CA GLU A 41 10.29 11.99 -8.37
C GLU A 41 9.81 10.99 -9.42
N ASP A 42 9.92 9.71 -9.10
CA ASP A 42 9.49 8.68 -10.04
C ASP A 42 7.98 8.67 -10.16
N LEU A 43 7.27 8.93 -9.07
CA LEU A 43 5.82 9.07 -9.14
C LEU A 43 5.44 10.24 -10.02
N SER A 44 6.14 11.36 -9.86
CA SER A 44 5.87 12.55 -10.66
C SER A 44 6.03 12.24 -12.15
N LYS A 45 7.08 11.54 -12.49
CA LYS A 45 7.34 11.19 -13.88
C LYS A 45 6.30 10.20 -14.42
N ALA A 46 6.02 9.17 -13.65
CA ALA A 46 5.07 8.15 -14.09
C ALA A 46 3.68 8.71 -14.28
N LEU A 47 3.29 9.64 -13.42
CA LEU A 47 1.96 10.21 -13.46
C LEU A 47 1.87 11.44 -14.34
N ASP A 48 3.02 11.98 -14.74
CA ASP A 48 3.11 13.18 -15.55
C ASP A 48 2.43 14.35 -14.86
N VAL A 49 2.74 14.55 -13.59
CA VAL A 49 2.25 15.68 -12.83
C VAL A 49 3.39 16.26 -12.02
N PRO A 50 3.32 17.54 -11.66
CA PRO A 50 4.37 18.16 -10.87
C PRO A 50 4.55 17.49 -9.52
N ILE A 51 5.77 17.50 -9.02
CA ILE A 51 6.09 16.91 -7.72
C ILE A 51 5.20 17.51 -6.64
N ARG A 52 4.89 18.79 -6.74
CA ARG A 52 4.06 19.44 -5.76
C ARG A 52 2.69 18.79 -5.66
N GLU A 53 2.11 18.43 -6.80
CA GLU A 53 0.82 17.79 -6.80
C GLU A 53 0.92 16.38 -6.23
N VAL A 54 2.02 15.69 -6.50
CA VAL A 54 2.24 14.38 -5.91
C VAL A 54 2.33 14.51 -4.40
N GLU A 55 3.07 15.49 -3.91
CA GLU A 55 3.22 15.69 -2.47
C GLU A 55 1.87 15.97 -1.81
N ASP A 56 1.06 16.82 -2.43
CA ASP A 56 -0.26 17.13 -1.88
C ASP A 56 -1.13 15.87 -1.85
N ALA A 57 -1.07 15.09 -2.89
CA ALA A 57 -1.85 13.85 -2.95
C ALA A 57 -1.39 12.84 -1.91
N LEU A 58 -0.09 12.78 -1.66
CA LEU A 58 0.44 11.88 -0.64
C LEU A 58 -0.03 12.27 0.75
N ILE A 59 -0.07 13.56 1.03
CA ILE A 59 -0.58 14.03 2.31
C ILE A 59 -2.05 13.66 2.45
N HIS A 60 -2.80 13.84 1.38
CA HIS A 60 -4.22 13.49 1.39
C HIS A 60 -4.42 12.00 1.63
N LEU A 61 -3.64 11.16 0.97
CA LEU A 61 -3.72 9.71 1.16
C LEU A 61 -3.38 9.33 2.60
N ARG A 62 -2.31 9.90 3.12
CA ARG A 62 -1.90 9.61 4.48
C ARG A 62 -3.00 9.97 5.46
N ASP A 63 -3.57 11.14 5.29
CA ASP A 63 -4.60 11.60 6.21
C ASP A 63 -5.86 10.76 6.09
N GLU A 64 -6.19 10.35 4.89
CA GLU A 64 -7.37 9.52 4.68
C GLU A 64 -7.21 8.15 5.32
N TYR A 65 -6.04 7.55 5.14
CA TYR A 65 -5.77 6.25 5.76
C TYR A 65 -5.82 6.36 7.27
N ASP A 66 -5.24 7.42 7.82
CA ASP A 66 -5.19 7.59 9.27
C ASP A 66 -6.56 7.91 9.83
N PHE A 67 -7.30 8.78 9.18
CA PHE A 67 -8.61 9.17 9.67
C PHE A 67 -9.57 7.98 9.67
N ASN A 68 -9.53 7.17 8.63
CA ASN A 68 -10.43 6.03 8.49
C ASN A 68 -9.87 4.77 9.12
N GLN A 69 -8.71 4.84 9.73
CA GLN A 69 -8.06 3.70 10.38
C GLN A 69 -8.01 2.50 9.46
N ARG A 70 -7.52 2.76 8.25
CA ARG A 70 -7.40 1.70 7.26
C ARG A 70 -6.34 0.70 7.67
N GLY A 71 -6.36 -0.48 7.05
CA GLY A 71 -5.31 -1.47 7.27
C GLY A 71 -3.95 -1.04 6.76
N PHE A 72 -3.92 -0.11 5.81
CA PHE A 72 -2.69 0.44 5.27
C PHE A 72 -2.34 1.74 5.95
N SER A 73 -1.04 2.04 5.98
CA SER A 73 -0.57 3.37 6.29
C SER A 73 0.45 3.75 5.24
N LEU A 74 0.69 5.04 5.09
CA LEU A 74 1.66 5.54 4.13
C LEU A 74 2.91 5.92 4.89
N LYS A 75 4.02 5.25 4.58
CA LYS A 75 5.29 5.51 5.25
C LYS A 75 6.14 6.37 4.35
N ARG A 76 6.84 7.31 4.97
CA ARG A 76 7.71 8.21 4.24
C ARG A 76 9.14 8.06 4.74
N TYR A 77 10.06 7.87 3.80
CA TYR A 77 11.48 7.77 4.12
C TYR A 77 12.21 8.76 3.23
N GLY A 78 12.36 10.00 3.74
CA GLY A 78 12.98 11.05 2.92
C GLY A 78 12.16 11.33 1.68
N HIS A 79 12.71 11.01 0.53
CA HIS A 79 12.04 11.23 -0.74
C HIS A 79 11.33 9.99 -1.26
N GLN A 80 11.20 8.97 -0.44
CA GLN A 80 10.56 7.72 -0.83
C GLN A 80 9.32 7.48 -0.01
N VAL A 81 8.32 6.85 -0.61
CA VAL A 81 7.08 6.53 0.07
C VAL A 81 6.73 5.07 -0.19
N GLN A 82 5.99 4.48 0.72
CA GLN A 82 5.69 3.07 0.68
C GLN A 82 4.42 2.80 1.46
N LEU A 83 3.63 1.85 0.98
CA LEU A 83 2.49 1.39 1.74
C LEU A 83 2.96 0.34 2.74
N ALA A 84 2.42 0.40 3.93
CA ALA A 84 2.74 -0.56 4.99
C ALA A 84 1.45 -0.91 5.71
N THR A 85 1.46 -2.00 6.46
CA THR A 85 0.31 -2.30 7.28
C THR A 85 0.32 -1.37 8.48
N ARG A 86 -0.88 -1.11 9.01
CA ARG A 86 -0.99 -0.32 10.22
C ARG A 86 -0.61 -1.20 11.40
N ALA A 87 0.20 -0.67 12.30
CA ALA A 87 0.71 -1.43 13.44
C ALA A 87 -0.41 -2.08 14.24
N LEU A 88 -1.55 -1.44 14.28
CA LEU A 88 -2.69 -1.95 15.02
C LEU A 88 -3.09 -3.36 14.57
N TYR A 89 -2.87 -3.67 13.31
CA TYR A 89 -3.29 -4.95 12.74
C TYR A 89 -2.14 -5.93 12.54
N SER A 90 -0.98 -5.62 13.12
CA SER A 90 0.20 -6.47 12.91
C SER A 90 0.01 -7.87 13.44
N GLN A 91 -0.76 -8.01 14.50
CA GLN A 91 -0.99 -9.32 15.10
C GLN A 91 -1.75 -10.24 14.15
N ASP A 92 -2.71 -9.67 13.43
CA ASP A 92 -3.47 -10.47 12.45
C ASP A 92 -2.58 -10.93 11.32
N VAL A 93 -1.67 -10.07 10.88
CA VAL A 93 -0.74 -10.41 9.82
C VAL A 93 0.15 -11.57 10.28
N VAL A 94 0.67 -11.48 11.51
CA VAL A 94 1.53 -12.52 12.05
C VAL A 94 0.78 -13.84 12.13
N ARG A 95 -0.44 -13.82 12.56
CA ARG A 95 -1.22 -15.05 12.69
C ARG A 95 -1.39 -15.76 11.37
N LEU A 96 -1.58 -15.00 10.31
CA LEU A 96 -1.71 -15.62 9.00
C LEU A 96 -0.41 -16.28 8.57
N LEU A 97 0.72 -15.66 8.89
CA LEU A 97 2.02 -16.17 8.46
C LEU A 97 2.53 -17.29 9.33
N GLN A 98 2.23 -17.27 10.62
CA GLN A 98 2.75 -18.24 11.54
C GLN A 98 2.47 -19.69 11.17
N PRO A 99 1.25 -20.06 10.81
CA PRO A 99 1.00 -21.48 10.49
C PRO A 99 1.87 -21.99 9.37
N VAL A 100 2.18 -21.14 8.41
CA VAL A 100 3.03 -21.53 7.30
C VAL A 100 4.46 -21.67 7.76
N GLN A 101 4.90 -20.82 8.67
CA GLN A 101 6.28 -20.77 9.13
C GLN A 101 6.59 -21.83 10.18
N LYS A 102 5.58 -22.27 10.90
CA LYS A 102 5.77 -23.21 12.00
C LYS A 102 6.51 -24.45 11.60
N GLN A 103 6.42 -24.82 10.35
CA GLN A 103 7.01 -26.08 9.90
C GLN A 103 8.48 -25.95 9.60
N SER A 104 8.96 -24.75 9.37
CA SER A 104 10.33 -24.56 8.92
C SER A 104 11.15 -23.61 9.77
N LEU A 105 10.54 -22.94 10.75
CA LEU A 105 11.26 -21.97 11.57
C LEU A 105 11.53 -22.49 12.95
N SER A 106 12.66 -22.10 13.50
CA SER A 106 12.94 -22.40 14.89
C SER A 106 12.05 -21.53 15.78
N GLN A 107 11.94 -21.94 17.03
CA GLN A 107 11.15 -21.20 18.00
C GLN A 107 11.66 -19.76 18.13
N ALA A 108 12.96 -19.59 18.20
CA ALA A 108 13.53 -18.25 18.37
C ALA A 108 13.24 -17.38 17.15
N ALA A 109 13.33 -17.95 15.97
CA ALA A 109 13.05 -17.19 14.76
C ALA A 109 11.59 -16.77 14.71
N MET A 110 10.69 -17.61 15.14
CA MET A 110 9.28 -17.28 15.16
C MET A 110 8.98 -16.19 16.16
N GLU A 111 9.63 -16.23 17.30
CA GLU A 111 9.46 -15.19 18.30
C GLU A 111 9.94 -13.86 17.79
N THR A 112 11.07 -13.86 17.11
CA THR A 112 11.60 -12.63 16.53
C THR A 112 10.65 -12.08 15.49
N LEU A 113 10.12 -12.94 14.64
CA LEU A 113 9.18 -12.52 13.62
C LEU A 113 7.93 -11.89 14.26
N ALA A 114 7.41 -12.52 15.30
CA ALA A 114 6.22 -12.02 15.96
C ALA A 114 6.46 -10.66 16.59
N VAL A 115 7.63 -10.47 17.20
CA VAL A 115 7.96 -9.21 17.84
C VAL A 115 8.05 -8.10 16.80
N VAL A 116 8.73 -8.37 15.70
CA VAL A 116 8.89 -7.37 14.66
C VAL A 116 7.54 -7.00 14.06
N ALA A 117 6.76 -7.99 13.68
CA ALA A 117 5.46 -7.73 13.06
C ALA A 117 4.49 -7.06 14.02
N TYR A 118 4.59 -7.35 15.30
CA TYR A 118 3.70 -6.77 16.30
C TYR A 118 4.02 -5.30 16.57
N ARG A 119 5.30 -4.96 16.60
CA ARG A 119 5.70 -3.63 17.00
C ARG A 119 5.77 -2.63 15.88
N GLN A 120 5.95 -3.08 14.67
CA GLN A 120 6.16 -2.19 13.54
C GLN A 120 5.27 -2.58 12.38
N PRO A 121 4.78 -1.59 11.63
CA PRO A 121 4.05 -1.89 10.40
C PRO A 121 4.97 -2.65 9.45
N VAL A 122 4.39 -3.52 8.64
CA VAL A 122 5.17 -4.24 7.65
C VAL A 122 4.72 -3.84 6.26
N THR A 123 5.65 -3.91 5.33
CA THR A 123 5.35 -3.63 3.95
C THR A 123 5.10 -4.94 3.23
N ARG A 124 4.55 -4.83 2.01
CA ARG A 124 4.32 -6.01 1.20
C ARG A 124 5.63 -6.73 0.91
N ALA A 125 6.70 -5.97 0.62
CA ALA A 125 7.98 -6.56 0.32
C ALA A 125 8.52 -7.34 1.52
N GLU A 126 8.36 -6.79 2.72
CA GLU A 126 8.81 -7.49 3.91
C GLU A 126 8.04 -8.76 4.15
N VAL A 127 6.74 -8.74 3.91
CA VAL A 127 5.93 -9.94 4.08
C VAL A 127 6.35 -11.01 3.08
N GLU A 128 6.58 -10.62 1.84
CA GLU A 128 7.01 -11.57 0.83
C GLU A 128 8.38 -12.14 1.16
N GLN A 129 9.26 -11.32 1.67
CA GLN A 129 10.58 -11.76 2.07
C GLN A 129 10.51 -12.77 3.18
N LEU A 130 9.67 -12.53 4.16
CA LEU A 130 9.50 -13.47 5.26
C LEU A 130 8.96 -14.80 4.76
N SER A 131 8.06 -14.77 3.79
CA SER A 131 7.53 -16.00 3.23
C SER A 131 8.62 -16.78 2.52
N LEU A 132 9.53 -16.11 1.84
CA LEU A 132 10.60 -16.80 1.12
C LEU A 132 11.61 -17.43 2.06
N ILE A 133 11.83 -16.83 3.20
CA ILE A 133 12.78 -17.37 4.16
C ILE A 133 12.39 -18.75 4.62
N HIS A 134 11.11 -19.08 4.55
CA HIS A 134 10.61 -20.33 5.10
C HIS A 134 10.37 -21.40 4.06
N ILE A 135 10.79 -21.17 2.89
CA ILE A 135 10.71 -22.16 1.86
C ILE A 135 12.00 -22.94 1.80
#